data_e7a64a5a0bc1dd988dd30db65de45885
#
_entry.id   e7a64a5a0bc1dd988dd30db65de45885
#
_cell.length_a   1.000
_cell.length_b   1.000
_cell.length_c   1.000
_cell.angle_alpha   90.00
_cell.angle_beta   90.00
_cell.angle_gamma   90.00
#
_symmetry.space_group_name_H-M   'P 1'
#
loop_
_entity.id
_entity.type
_entity.pdbx_description
1 polymer ?
#
loop_
_entity_poly.entity_id
_entity_poly.type
_entity_poly.pdbx_seq_one_letter_code
_entity_poly.pdbx_strand_id
1 'polypeptide(L)'
;LGVPGKGKVGGCVKYLQDTNGDGVYDKVTLFLEDVPYPTSVLPWKSGVLITAAPDIFYAEDTDGDGKADKREVLFTGFKEGNQQHRLNHLSFGLDNWIYGANGESGGNVKSLKSVKAVSISGRDFRFKPDTGEFEAVSGGSQFARSRTDAGDWFGNNNSNPLWHYPLDEAYLMRSAERRVGKECSSRW
;
A
#
# COMPACT_ATOMS: atom_id res chain seq x y z
N LEU A 1 14.44 21.75 -6.09
CA LEU A 1 13.13 21.21 -5.75
C LEU A 1 13.21 20.72 -4.32
N GLY A 2 12.65 21.50 -3.37
CA GLY A 2 12.61 21.13 -1.94
C GLY A 2 11.75 19.90 -1.75
N VAL A 3 12.20 18.97 -0.91
CA VAL A 3 11.42 17.80 -0.52
C VAL A 3 10.21 18.29 0.27
N PRO A 4 8.95 17.97 -0.11
CA PRO A 4 7.79 18.38 0.65
C PRO A 4 7.86 17.80 2.06
N GLY A 5 7.79 18.65 3.08
CA GLY A 5 7.62 18.22 4.47
C GLY A 5 6.24 17.62 4.70
N LYS A 6 6.00 17.10 5.92
CA LYS A 6 4.68 16.57 6.35
C LYS A 6 3.53 17.46 5.87
N GLY A 7 2.55 16.85 5.20
CA GLY A 7 1.35 17.53 4.72
C GLY A 7 1.55 18.55 3.62
N LYS A 8 2.77 18.71 3.06
CA LYS A 8 3.01 19.61 1.95
C LYS A 8 2.77 18.90 0.62
N VAL A 9 1.83 19.43 -0.14
CA VAL A 9 1.59 19.09 -1.55
C VAL A 9 2.80 19.45 -2.40
N GLY A 10 3.15 18.63 -3.37
CA GLY A 10 4.29 18.86 -4.26
C GLY A 10 4.64 17.65 -5.12
N GLY A 11 3.94 16.53 -4.92
CA GLY A 11 4.02 15.37 -5.79
C GLY A 11 2.96 15.42 -6.90
N CYS A 12 3.21 14.68 -7.96
CA CYS A 12 2.28 14.52 -9.06
C CYS A 12 2.31 13.08 -9.59
N VAL A 13 1.25 12.69 -10.26
CA VAL A 13 1.17 11.46 -11.04
C VAL A 13 1.08 11.84 -12.51
N LYS A 14 1.88 11.18 -13.35
CA LYS A 14 1.92 11.41 -14.79
C LYS A 14 1.49 10.16 -15.53
N TYR A 15 0.76 10.36 -16.63
CA TYR A 15 0.40 9.35 -17.58
C TYR A 15 1.29 9.47 -18.82
N LEU A 16 1.93 8.37 -19.20
CA LEU A 16 2.87 8.30 -20.30
C LEU A 16 2.24 7.42 -21.40
N GLN A 17 2.32 7.88 -22.64
CA GLN A 17 1.79 7.17 -23.80
C GLN A 17 2.88 7.03 -24.88
N ASP A 18 2.93 5.86 -25.48
CA ASP A 18 3.58 5.61 -26.76
C ASP A 18 2.48 5.72 -27.81
N THR A 19 2.46 6.84 -28.58
CA THR A 19 1.38 7.12 -29.51
C THR A 19 1.62 6.53 -30.90
N ASN A 20 2.85 6.15 -31.21
CA ASN A 20 3.26 5.61 -32.52
C ASN A 20 3.59 4.11 -32.50
N GLY A 21 3.70 3.49 -31.30
CA GLY A 21 3.96 2.07 -31.12
C GLY A 21 5.42 1.64 -31.31
N ASP A 22 6.37 2.57 -31.18
CA ASP A 22 7.81 2.29 -31.36
C ASP A 22 8.50 1.79 -30.08
N GLY A 23 7.79 1.73 -28.95
CA GLY A 23 8.30 1.31 -27.64
C GLY A 23 8.90 2.47 -26.83
N VAL A 24 8.80 3.71 -27.31
CA VAL A 24 9.25 4.91 -26.61
C VAL A 24 8.05 5.79 -26.27
N TYR A 25 7.97 6.23 -25.01
CA TYR A 25 6.91 7.14 -24.59
C TYR A 25 7.16 8.56 -25.17
N ASP A 26 6.28 9.02 -26.03
CA ASP A 26 6.36 10.30 -26.76
C ASP A 26 5.35 11.35 -26.27
N LYS A 27 4.37 10.96 -25.47
CA LYS A 27 3.39 11.87 -24.87
C LYS A 27 3.33 11.72 -23.36
N VAL A 28 3.36 12.85 -22.64
CA VAL A 28 3.26 12.94 -21.20
C VAL A 28 2.07 13.82 -20.82
N THR A 29 1.12 13.27 -20.07
CA THR A 29 0.00 14.01 -19.49
C THR A 29 0.16 14.09 -17.98
N LEU A 30 -0.06 15.25 -17.39
CA LEU A 30 -0.09 15.43 -15.95
C LEU A 30 -1.46 14.93 -15.46
N PHE A 31 -1.49 13.70 -14.96
CA PHE A 31 -2.73 13.01 -14.58
C PHE A 31 -3.33 13.56 -13.27
N LEU A 32 -2.48 13.83 -12.27
CA LEU A 32 -2.90 14.34 -10.97
C LEU A 32 -1.81 15.19 -10.34
N GLU A 33 -2.19 16.38 -9.88
CA GLU A 33 -1.34 17.31 -9.11
C GLU A 33 -1.68 17.25 -7.62
N ASP A 34 -0.90 17.95 -6.84
CA ASP A 34 -1.14 18.19 -5.41
C ASP A 34 -1.29 16.90 -4.58
N VAL A 35 -0.45 15.91 -4.89
CA VAL A 35 -0.37 14.67 -4.13
C VAL A 35 0.76 14.78 -3.10
N PRO A 36 0.51 14.56 -1.80
CA PRO A 36 1.55 14.60 -0.79
C PRO A 36 2.43 13.35 -0.89
N TYR A 37 3.55 13.45 -1.61
CA TYR A 37 4.56 12.39 -1.74
C TYR A 37 4.01 11.02 -2.18
N PRO A 38 3.56 10.87 -3.43
CA PRO A 38 3.05 9.59 -3.93
C PRO A 38 4.18 8.56 -3.98
N THR A 39 3.90 7.35 -3.52
CA THR A 39 4.89 6.27 -3.37
C THR A 39 4.60 5.03 -4.22
N SER A 40 3.36 4.86 -4.66
CA SER A 40 2.96 3.78 -5.57
C SER A 40 1.69 4.14 -6.32
N VAL A 41 1.57 3.60 -7.53
CA VAL A 41 0.37 3.68 -8.38
C VAL A 41 0.05 2.27 -8.86
N LEU A 42 -1.23 1.89 -8.80
CA LEU A 42 -1.72 0.60 -9.30
C LEU A 42 -3.00 0.83 -10.13
N PRO A 43 -3.05 0.42 -11.41
CA PRO A 43 -4.28 0.45 -12.18
C PRO A 43 -5.39 -0.35 -11.52
N TRP A 44 -6.58 0.24 -11.41
CA TRP A 44 -7.75 -0.40 -10.82
C TRP A 44 -9.03 0.18 -11.41
N LYS A 45 -9.89 -0.69 -11.96
CA LYS A 45 -11.08 -0.29 -12.75
C LYS A 45 -10.71 0.67 -13.89
N SER A 46 -11.41 1.77 -14.02
CA SER A 46 -11.18 2.83 -15.00
C SER A 46 -10.15 3.87 -14.59
N GLY A 47 -9.58 3.76 -13.39
CA GLY A 47 -8.62 4.71 -12.85
C GLY A 47 -7.43 4.03 -12.20
N VAL A 48 -6.91 4.65 -11.15
CA VAL A 48 -5.72 4.20 -10.42
C VAL A 48 -5.88 4.32 -8.91
N LEU A 49 -5.28 3.38 -8.18
CA LEU A 49 -5.04 3.50 -6.74
C LEU A 49 -3.69 4.14 -6.52
N ILE A 50 -3.62 5.11 -5.63
CA ILE A 50 -2.41 5.86 -5.32
C ILE A 50 -2.15 5.78 -3.82
N THR A 51 -0.92 5.42 -3.45
CA THR A 51 -0.44 5.52 -2.07
C THR A 51 0.27 6.85 -1.85
N ALA A 52 -0.23 7.62 -0.90
CA ALA A 52 0.38 8.88 -0.48
C ALA A 52 0.02 9.11 0.99
N ALA A 53 0.91 8.68 1.91
CA ALA A 53 0.62 8.80 3.34
C ALA A 53 0.12 10.20 3.72
N PRO A 54 -0.96 10.31 4.53
CA PRO A 54 -1.54 9.23 5.34
C PRO A 54 -2.58 8.36 4.64
N ASP A 55 -2.78 8.49 3.32
CA ASP A 55 -3.91 7.94 2.61
C ASP A 55 -3.54 6.92 1.52
N ILE A 56 -4.51 6.05 1.22
CA ILE A 56 -4.66 5.38 -0.08
C ILE A 56 -5.95 5.92 -0.68
N PHE A 57 -5.87 6.41 -1.91
CA PHE A 57 -7.03 6.96 -2.60
C PHE A 57 -7.12 6.47 -4.05
N TYR A 58 -8.31 6.54 -4.59
CA TYR A 58 -8.62 6.29 -5.97
C TYR A 58 -8.68 7.59 -6.75
N ALA A 59 -8.16 7.60 -7.96
CA ALA A 59 -8.27 8.70 -8.89
C ALA A 59 -8.66 8.20 -10.28
N GLU A 60 -9.52 8.93 -10.96
CA GLU A 60 -10.09 8.57 -12.25
C GLU A 60 -10.24 9.81 -13.13
N ASP A 61 -9.94 9.64 -14.40
CA ASP A 61 -10.29 10.55 -15.49
C ASP A 61 -11.65 10.10 -16.05
N THR A 62 -12.72 10.88 -15.82
CA THR A 62 -14.08 10.50 -16.21
C THR A 62 -14.51 11.10 -17.52
N ASP A 63 -13.82 12.12 -18.03
CA ASP A 63 -14.14 12.81 -19.29
C ASP A 63 -13.16 12.51 -20.44
N GLY A 64 -12.05 11.82 -20.16
CA GLY A 64 -11.10 11.34 -21.16
C GLY A 64 -10.06 12.38 -21.61
N ASP A 65 -9.84 13.46 -20.84
CA ASP A 65 -8.84 14.49 -21.14
C ASP A 65 -7.42 14.12 -20.72
N GLY A 66 -7.29 12.99 -20.00
CA GLY A 66 -6.04 12.45 -19.47
C GLY A 66 -5.69 12.97 -18.07
N LYS A 67 -6.57 13.73 -17.42
CA LYS A 67 -6.41 14.23 -16.07
C LYS A 67 -7.46 13.64 -15.15
N ALA A 68 -7.08 13.37 -13.92
CA ALA A 68 -8.04 12.89 -12.93
C ALA A 68 -8.94 14.04 -12.43
N ASP A 69 -10.22 13.93 -12.68
CA ASP A 69 -11.28 14.82 -12.20
C ASP A 69 -12.05 14.25 -11.01
N LYS A 70 -11.85 12.97 -10.72
CA LYS A 70 -12.39 12.30 -9.53
C LYS A 70 -11.27 11.82 -8.61
N ARG A 71 -11.40 12.13 -7.32
CA ARG A 71 -10.49 11.66 -6.28
C ARG A 71 -11.29 11.24 -5.05
N GLU A 72 -11.07 10.01 -4.58
CA GLU A 72 -11.76 9.42 -3.44
C GLU A 72 -10.75 8.76 -2.48
N VAL A 73 -10.68 9.22 -1.24
CA VAL A 73 -9.90 8.56 -0.19
C VAL A 73 -10.62 7.28 0.22
N LEU A 74 -9.91 6.15 0.19
CA LEU A 74 -10.45 4.84 0.55
C LEU A 74 -10.00 4.40 1.95
N PHE A 75 -8.74 4.63 2.27
CA PHE A 75 -8.11 4.27 3.54
C PHE A 75 -7.24 5.41 4.04
N THR A 76 -7.19 5.60 5.36
CA THR A 76 -6.38 6.65 6.00
C THR A 76 -5.77 6.15 7.31
N GLY A 77 -4.71 6.82 7.79
CA GLY A 77 -4.07 6.52 9.06
C GLY A 77 -2.69 5.86 8.94
N PHE A 78 -2.12 5.83 7.74
CA PHE A 78 -0.71 5.49 7.56
C PHE A 78 0.19 6.58 8.11
N LYS A 79 1.27 6.20 8.80
CA LYS A 79 2.22 7.19 9.32
C LYS A 79 3.05 7.81 8.20
N GLU A 80 3.25 9.11 8.29
CA GLU A 80 4.05 9.85 7.33
C GLU A 80 5.57 9.75 7.57
N GLY A 81 6.03 9.48 8.76
CA GLY A 81 7.39 9.18 9.17
C GLY A 81 8.55 9.68 8.30
N ASN A 82 9.59 8.88 8.20
CA ASN A 82 10.67 9.07 7.22
C ASN A 82 10.11 8.80 5.81
N GLN A 83 10.49 9.62 4.85
CA GLN A 83 10.01 9.53 3.46
C GLN A 83 10.34 8.19 2.78
N GLN A 84 11.48 7.58 3.12
CA GLN A 84 11.87 6.25 2.63
C GLN A 84 11.09 5.11 3.31
N HIS A 85 10.37 5.40 4.39
CA HIS A 85 9.66 4.42 5.20
C HIS A 85 8.14 4.55 5.10
N ARG A 86 7.64 5.14 4.02
CA ARG A 86 6.19 5.26 3.79
C ARG A 86 5.64 4.03 3.09
N LEU A 87 4.34 3.77 3.26
CA LEU A 87 3.64 2.71 2.54
C LEU A 87 3.94 2.79 1.03
N ASN A 88 4.09 1.63 0.37
CA ASN A 88 4.44 1.59 -1.05
C ASN A 88 4.08 0.25 -1.69
N HIS A 89 4.40 0.11 -2.98
CA HIS A 89 4.35 -1.13 -3.75
C HIS A 89 3.02 -1.89 -3.64
N LEU A 90 1.95 -1.31 -4.21
CA LEU A 90 0.68 -2.03 -4.34
C LEU A 90 0.79 -3.13 -5.42
N SER A 91 0.27 -4.33 -5.13
CA SER A 91 0.23 -5.46 -6.06
C SER A 91 -0.99 -6.34 -5.85
N PHE A 92 -1.48 -6.98 -6.92
CA PHE A 92 -2.58 -7.93 -6.84
C PHE A 92 -2.13 -9.27 -6.25
N GLY A 93 -2.88 -9.79 -5.29
CA GLY A 93 -2.80 -11.19 -4.86
C GLY A 93 -3.59 -12.12 -5.78
N LEU A 94 -3.42 -13.44 -5.60
CA LEU A 94 -4.21 -14.47 -6.29
C LEU A 94 -5.61 -14.64 -5.70
N ASP A 95 -5.87 -14.04 -4.56
CA ASP A 95 -7.05 -14.14 -3.71
C ASP A 95 -8.00 -12.93 -3.83
N ASN A 96 -7.83 -12.12 -4.87
CA ASN A 96 -8.55 -10.87 -5.11
C ASN A 96 -8.34 -9.79 -4.03
N TRP A 97 -7.25 -9.86 -3.29
CA TRP A 97 -6.80 -8.79 -2.42
C TRP A 97 -5.70 -7.98 -3.10
N ILE A 98 -5.61 -6.72 -2.74
CA ILE A 98 -4.45 -5.87 -3.07
C ILE A 98 -3.56 -5.81 -1.85
N TYR A 99 -2.28 -6.11 -2.05
CA TYR A 99 -1.25 -6.11 -1.03
C TYR A 99 -0.37 -4.89 -1.15
N GLY A 100 0.18 -4.43 -0.01
CA GLY A 100 1.12 -3.33 0.03
C GLY A 100 2.17 -3.51 1.11
N ALA A 101 3.34 -2.93 0.85
CA ALA A 101 4.41 -2.82 1.83
C ALA A 101 4.14 -1.65 2.79
N ASN A 102 4.31 -1.86 4.10
CA ASN A 102 4.04 -0.84 5.09
C ASN A 102 5.13 0.25 5.16
N GLY A 103 6.31 0.00 4.57
CA GLY A 103 7.43 0.93 4.56
C GLY A 103 8.12 1.10 5.93
N GLU A 104 7.85 0.22 6.90
CA GLU A 104 8.34 0.26 8.29
C GLU A 104 7.78 1.40 9.17
N SER A 105 7.08 2.39 8.61
CA SER A 105 6.45 3.45 9.43
C SER A 105 5.20 2.97 10.17
N GLY A 106 4.50 1.99 9.62
CA GLY A 106 3.27 1.47 10.19
C GLY A 106 2.11 2.46 10.13
N GLY A 107 1.16 2.28 11.06
CA GLY A 107 -0.04 3.11 11.17
C GLY A 107 -1.16 2.41 11.92
N ASN A 108 -2.23 3.17 12.18
CA ASN A 108 -3.53 2.66 12.59
C ASN A 108 -4.51 3.01 11.47
N VAL A 109 -4.65 2.08 10.53
CA VAL A 109 -5.35 2.31 9.28
C VAL A 109 -6.82 1.98 9.43
N LYS A 110 -7.66 2.84 8.90
CA LYS A 110 -9.10 2.62 8.80
C LYS A 110 -9.59 2.87 7.38
N SER A 111 -10.58 2.09 6.97
CA SER A 111 -11.38 2.38 5.78
C SER A 111 -12.35 3.52 6.08
N LEU A 112 -12.66 4.36 5.09
CA LEU A 112 -13.77 5.33 5.22
C LEU A 112 -15.14 4.66 5.26
N LYS A 113 -15.23 3.36 4.93
CA LYS A 113 -16.43 2.52 5.04
C LYS A 113 -16.54 1.79 6.39
N SER A 114 -15.56 1.93 7.30
CA SER A 114 -15.51 1.22 8.58
C SER A 114 -15.01 2.13 9.71
N VAL A 115 -15.57 1.93 10.90
CA VAL A 115 -15.11 2.63 12.11
C VAL A 115 -13.92 1.92 12.78
N LYS A 116 -13.66 0.66 12.43
CA LYS A 116 -12.58 -0.14 13.02
C LYS A 116 -11.24 0.22 12.39
N ALA A 117 -10.28 0.60 13.23
CA ALA A 117 -8.89 0.77 12.82
C ALA A 117 -8.09 -0.53 13.00
N VAL A 118 -7.16 -0.78 12.09
CA VAL A 118 -6.24 -1.94 12.13
C VAL A 118 -4.81 -1.42 12.28
N SER A 119 -4.10 -1.91 13.29
CA SER A 119 -2.68 -1.60 13.47
C SER A 119 -1.82 -2.43 12.51
N ILE A 120 -0.96 -1.77 11.76
CA ILE A 120 0.04 -2.40 10.88
C ILE A 120 1.47 -2.21 11.39
N SER A 121 1.66 -2.00 12.70
CA SER A 121 2.99 -1.86 13.29
C SER A 121 3.80 -3.14 13.10
N GLY A 122 4.93 -3.03 12.34
CA GLY A 122 5.79 -4.16 12.01
C GLY A 122 5.16 -5.21 11.07
N ARG A 123 4.09 -4.88 10.40
CA ARG A 123 3.36 -5.78 9.48
C ARG A 123 2.99 -5.08 8.18
N ASP A 124 3.01 -5.83 7.09
CA ASP A 124 2.45 -5.39 5.82
C ASP A 124 0.91 -5.44 5.86
N PHE A 125 0.26 -5.08 4.79
CA PHE A 125 -1.19 -5.00 4.74
C PHE A 125 -1.76 -5.53 3.42
N ARG A 126 -3.05 -5.86 3.46
CA ARG A 126 -3.87 -6.12 2.28
C ARG A 126 -5.25 -5.47 2.45
N PHE A 127 -5.88 -5.17 1.32
CA PHE A 127 -7.20 -4.52 1.33
C PHE A 127 -8.02 -4.83 0.09
N LYS A 128 -9.33 -4.59 0.19
CA LYS A 128 -10.27 -4.61 -0.93
C LYS A 128 -10.88 -3.23 -1.08
N PRO A 129 -10.61 -2.51 -2.17
CA PRO A 129 -11.14 -1.17 -2.39
C PRO A 129 -12.67 -1.11 -2.43
N ASP A 130 -13.30 -2.14 -3.01
CA ASP A 130 -14.77 -2.18 -3.18
C ASP A 130 -15.52 -2.26 -1.86
N THR A 131 -15.10 -3.14 -0.98
CA THR A 131 -15.78 -3.41 0.29
C THR A 131 -15.25 -2.59 1.45
N GLY A 132 -14.03 -2.06 1.33
CA GLY A 132 -13.32 -1.37 2.42
C GLY A 132 -12.73 -2.33 3.46
N GLU A 133 -12.65 -3.63 3.16
CA GLU A 133 -11.93 -4.59 4.01
C GLU A 133 -10.45 -4.25 4.05
N PHE A 134 -9.85 -4.30 5.24
CA PHE A 134 -8.44 -4.01 5.47
C PHE A 134 -7.88 -4.93 6.55
N GLU A 135 -6.75 -5.56 6.27
CA GLU A 135 -6.10 -6.52 7.17
C GLU A 135 -4.58 -6.29 7.23
N ALA A 136 -4.01 -6.52 8.41
CA ALA A 136 -2.57 -6.69 8.54
C ALA A 136 -2.18 -8.11 8.10
N VAL A 137 -1.04 -8.23 7.44
CA VAL A 137 -0.50 -9.52 7.01
C VAL A 137 0.95 -9.68 7.47
N SER A 138 1.43 -10.93 7.48
CA SER A 138 2.82 -11.24 7.81
C SER A 138 3.80 -10.49 6.90
N GLY A 139 4.90 -10.05 7.48
CA GLY A 139 5.93 -9.26 6.81
C GLY A 139 6.00 -7.82 7.30
N GLY A 140 7.14 -7.18 7.09
CA GLY A 140 7.39 -5.78 7.40
C GLY A 140 8.33 -5.23 6.34
N SER A 141 7.84 -5.16 5.09
CA SER A 141 8.63 -4.75 3.93
C SER A 141 8.87 -3.23 3.94
N GLN A 142 10.10 -2.82 3.67
CA GLN A 142 10.43 -1.40 3.55
C GLN A 142 10.14 -0.85 2.14
N PHE A 143 10.61 -1.55 1.09
CA PHE A 143 10.55 -1.00 -0.27
C PHE A 143 9.56 -1.72 -1.18
N ALA A 144 9.35 -3.00 -0.98
CA ALA A 144 8.46 -3.79 -1.82
C ALA A 144 7.98 -5.05 -1.12
N ARG A 145 6.81 -5.50 -1.52
CA ARG A 145 6.27 -6.82 -1.24
C ARG A 145 5.82 -7.44 -2.56
N SER A 146 6.52 -8.47 -3.00
CA SER A 146 6.27 -9.13 -4.27
C SER A 146 5.95 -10.61 -4.09
N ARG A 147 5.26 -11.20 -5.04
CA ARG A 147 4.95 -12.63 -5.02
C ARG A 147 5.44 -13.34 -6.27
N THR A 148 5.64 -14.64 -6.16
CA THR A 148 5.78 -15.54 -7.29
C THR A 148 4.43 -15.90 -7.91
N ASP A 149 4.43 -16.52 -9.07
CA ASP A 149 3.22 -17.06 -9.70
C ASP A 149 2.61 -18.22 -8.88
N ALA A 150 3.42 -18.90 -8.07
CA ALA A 150 2.97 -19.91 -7.11
C ALA A 150 2.30 -19.34 -5.85
N GLY A 151 2.38 -18.01 -5.63
CA GLY A 151 1.76 -17.35 -4.50
C GLY A 151 2.68 -17.11 -3.29
N ASP A 152 3.97 -17.47 -3.38
CA ASP A 152 4.94 -17.19 -2.32
C ASP A 152 5.25 -15.70 -2.23
N TRP A 153 5.23 -15.14 -1.03
CA TRP A 153 5.48 -13.72 -0.79
C TRP A 153 6.89 -13.45 -0.31
N PHE A 154 7.45 -12.38 -0.83
CA PHE A 154 8.80 -11.89 -0.51
C PHE A 154 8.77 -10.40 -0.16
N GLY A 155 9.70 -9.98 0.68
CA GLY A 155 9.93 -8.60 1.02
C GLY A 155 11.41 -8.28 1.19
N ASN A 156 11.71 -7.02 1.45
CA ASN A 156 13.07 -6.54 1.63
C ASN A 156 13.14 -5.33 2.55
N ASN A 157 14.36 -5.02 3.00
CA ASN A 157 14.73 -3.72 3.56
C ASN A 157 16.20 -3.42 3.29
N ASN A 158 16.73 -2.32 3.85
CA ASN A 158 18.12 -1.91 3.66
C ASN A 158 19.15 -2.96 4.08
N SER A 159 18.86 -3.75 5.12
CA SER A 159 19.79 -4.74 5.67
C SER A 159 19.62 -6.11 5.05
N ASN A 160 18.44 -6.43 4.58
CA ASN A 160 18.10 -7.73 4.02
C ASN A 160 17.45 -7.52 2.63
N PRO A 161 18.18 -7.80 1.56
CA PRO A 161 17.71 -7.56 0.20
C PRO A 161 16.55 -8.46 -0.22
N LEU A 162 16.40 -9.62 0.45
CA LEU A 162 15.30 -10.57 0.19
C LEU A 162 15.05 -11.43 1.41
N TRP A 163 13.79 -11.55 1.81
CA TRP A 163 13.31 -12.60 2.70
C TRP A 163 11.96 -13.13 2.25
N HIS A 164 11.71 -14.38 2.59
CA HIS A 164 10.49 -15.11 2.27
C HIS A 164 9.50 -15.06 3.45
N TYR A 165 8.22 -14.86 3.16
CA TYR A 165 7.12 -14.91 4.13
C TYR A 165 6.33 -16.21 3.97
N PRO A 166 6.82 -17.37 4.49
CA PRO A 166 6.22 -18.68 4.22
C PRO A 166 4.92 -18.92 4.98
N LEU A 167 4.61 -18.09 5.96
CA LEU A 167 3.43 -18.27 6.82
C LEU A 167 2.46 -17.11 6.69
N ASP A 168 1.21 -17.46 6.51
CA ASP A 168 0.11 -16.50 6.60
C ASP A 168 -0.04 -15.98 8.05
N GLU A 169 -0.50 -14.74 8.21
CA GLU A 169 -0.74 -14.07 9.49
C GLU A 169 -1.61 -14.91 10.43
N ALA A 170 -2.60 -15.63 9.90
CA ALA A 170 -3.49 -16.49 10.68
C ALA A 170 -2.74 -17.59 11.46
N TYR A 171 -1.62 -18.09 10.93
CA TYR A 171 -0.79 -19.06 11.63
C TYR A 171 0.08 -18.41 12.71
N LEU A 172 0.56 -17.19 12.46
CA LEU A 172 1.37 -16.44 13.42
C LEU A 172 0.55 -16.01 14.63
N MET A 173 -0.68 -15.55 14.42
CA MET A 173 -1.59 -15.15 15.50
C MET A 173 -1.97 -16.32 16.41
N ARG A 174 -2.28 -17.50 15.85
CA ARG A 174 -2.55 -18.71 16.64
C ARG A 174 -1.38 -19.11 17.55
N SER A 175 -0.14 -18.89 17.12
CA SER A 175 1.03 -19.20 17.95
C SER A 175 1.22 -18.20 19.11
N ALA A 176 0.85 -16.94 18.92
CA ALA A 176 0.87 -15.92 19.97
C ALA A 176 -0.21 -16.20 21.03
N GLU A 177 -1.44 -16.55 20.62
CA GLU A 177 -2.53 -16.93 21.54
C GLU A 177 -2.18 -18.14 22.40
N ARG A 178 -1.52 -19.15 21.82
CA ARG A 178 -1.03 -20.32 22.60
C ARG A 178 0.02 -19.96 23.65
N ARG A 179 0.87 -18.96 23.41
CA ARG A 179 1.84 -18.49 24.40
C ARG A 179 1.16 -17.78 25.57
N VAL A 180 0.19 -16.92 25.29
CA VAL A 180 -0.59 -16.22 26.32
C VAL A 180 -1.38 -17.23 27.18
N GLY A 181 -1.99 -18.23 26.57
CA GLY A 181 -2.72 -19.29 27.29
C GLY A 181 -1.83 -20.13 28.21
N LYS A 182 -0.54 -20.36 27.86
CA LYS A 182 0.41 -21.09 28.71
C LYS A 182 0.90 -20.27 29.92
N GLU A 183 1.01 -18.96 29.77
CA GLU A 183 1.38 -18.09 30.90
C GLU A 183 0.26 -17.98 31.94
N CYS A 184 -1.00 -18.04 31.52
CA CYS A 184 -2.12 -18.08 32.45
C CYS A 184 -2.29 -19.42 33.19
N SER A 185 -1.82 -20.55 32.63
CA SER A 185 -1.95 -21.87 33.26
C SER A 185 -0.83 -22.22 34.26
N SER A 186 0.21 -21.38 34.37
CA SER A 186 1.33 -21.61 35.30
C SER A 186 1.23 -20.84 36.63
N ARG A 187 0.05 -20.24 36.93
CA ARG A 187 -0.23 -19.57 38.20
C ARG A 187 -1.41 -20.24 38.93
N TRP A 188 -1.28 -21.53 39.26
CA TRP A 188 -2.05 -22.20 40.30
C TRP A 188 -1.11 -23.11 41.10
#